data_84e17b0674f70b9893bbae8efc9311bd
#
_entry.id   84e17b0674f70b9893bbae8efc9311bd
#
_cell.length_a   1.000
_cell.length_b   1.000
_cell.length_c   1.000
_cell.angle_alpha   90.00
_cell.angle_beta   90.00
_cell.angle_gamma   90.00
#
_symmetry.space_group_name_H-M   'P 1'
#
loop_
_entity.id
_entity.type
_entity.pdbx_description
1 polymer ?
#
loop_
_entity_poly.entity_id
_entity_poly.type
_entity_poly.pdbx_seq_one_letter_code
_entity_poly.pdbx_strand_id
1 'polypeptide(L)'
;MKRKRVVIVTGNQRVAQAIFNDVKTVFNDDVDIDIVYPSQIASLDAVEADAFLVTRWYNIGGLTNKVSSKSKVVRTTRTISESGYKKITKIPPGTNVLVVNDSEHSTSSVIELLMDLHIDGLTYVPHT
;
A
#
# COMPACT_ATOMS: atom_id res chain seq x y z
N MET A 1 -28.69 -7.09 8.19
CA MET A 1 -27.29 -7.57 8.16
C MET A 1 -26.36 -6.41 8.47
N LYS A 2 -25.44 -6.59 9.40
CA LYS A 2 -24.48 -5.53 9.76
C LYS A 2 -23.44 -5.36 8.65
N ARG A 3 -23.26 -4.14 8.18
CA ARG A 3 -22.26 -3.84 7.15
C ARG A 3 -20.87 -4.00 7.72
N LYS A 4 -19.95 -4.48 6.88
CA LYS A 4 -18.53 -4.52 7.21
C LYS A 4 -17.94 -3.12 7.14
N ARG A 5 -16.98 -2.85 8.00
CA ARG A 5 -16.28 -1.58 8.04
C ARG A 5 -14.79 -1.80 7.75
N VAL A 6 -14.27 -1.05 6.80
CA VAL A 6 -12.86 -1.07 6.42
C VAL A 6 -12.28 0.32 6.64
N VAL A 7 -11.14 0.39 7.32
CA VAL A 7 -10.43 1.64 7.55
C VAL A 7 -9.10 1.58 6.79
N ILE A 8 -8.87 2.57 5.94
CA ILE A 8 -7.63 2.71 5.16
C ILE A 8 -6.73 3.69 5.90
N VAL A 9 -5.51 3.27 6.23
CA VAL A 9 -4.52 4.10 6.92
C VAL A 9 -3.32 4.34 6.01
N THR A 10 -3.16 5.56 5.54
CA THR A 10 -2.06 5.94 4.67
C THR A 10 -1.78 7.43 4.77
N GLY A 11 -0.53 7.84 4.57
CA GLY A 11 -0.12 9.24 4.53
C GLY A 11 -0.25 9.90 3.17
N ASN A 12 -0.67 9.15 2.14
CA ASN A 12 -0.73 9.64 0.76
C ASN A 12 -2.17 9.60 0.24
N GLN A 13 -2.70 10.77 -0.12
CA GLN A 13 -4.08 10.90 -0.57
C GLN A 13 -4.36 10.12 -1.87
N ARG A 14 -3.43 10.10 -2.80
CA ARG A 14 -3.59 9.34 -4.06
C ARG A 14 -3.65 7.84 -3.80
N VAL A 15 -2.81 7.36 -2.89
CA VAL A 15 -2.81 5.95 -2.48
C VAL A 15 -4.11 5.60 -1.79
N ALA A 16 -4.58 6.47 -0.89
CA ALA A 16 -5.87 6.27 -0.21
C ALA A 16 -7.00 6.13 -1.22
N GLN A 17 -7.05 7.00 -2.21
CA GLN A 17 -8.09 6.95 -3.24
C GLN A 17 -8.02 5.68 -4.08
N ALA A 18 -6.80 5.25 -4.44
CA ALA A 18 -6.60 4.02 -5.21
C ALA A 18 -7.10 2.79 -4.42
N ILE A 19 -6.74 2.70 -3.14
CA ILE A 19 -7.19 1.59 -2.28
C ILE A 19 -8.71 1.64 -2.10
N PHE A 20 -9.25 2.83 -1.90
CA PHE A 20 -10.70 3.04 -1.79
C PHE A 20 -11.42 2.49 -3.02
N ASN A 21 -10.94 2.84 -4.21
CA ASN A 21 -11.54 2.37 -5.47
C ASN A 21 -11.44 0.85 -5.62
N ASP A 22 -10.31 0.26 -5.24
CA ASP A 22 -10.11 -1.18 -5.30
C ASP A 22 -11.04 -1.92 -4.35
N VAL A 23 -11.20 -1.44 -3.12
CA VAL A 23 -12.12 -2.04 -2.14
C VAL A 23 -13.57 -1.93 -2.64
N LYS A 24 -13.95 -0.78 -3.19
CA LYS A 24 -15.28 -0.59 -3.78
C LYS A 24 -15.54 -1.55 -4.94
N THR A 25 -14.55 -1.77 -5.79
CA THR A 25 -14.66 -2.70 -6.92
C THR A 25 -14.89 -4.13 -6.47
N VAL A 26 -14.20 -4.55 -5.40
CA VAL A 26 -14.31 -5.94 -4.91
C VAL A 26 -15.59 -6.17 -4.10
N PHE A 27 -15.97 -5.23 -3.24
CA PHE A 27 -17.06 -5.41 -2.28
C PHE A 27 -18.32 -4.61 -2.62
N ASN A 28 -18.27 -3.79 -3.67
CA ASN A 28 -19.38 -2.92 -4.07
C ASN A 28 -19.81 -2.00 -2.92
N ASP A 29 -21.11 -1.94 -2.64
CA ASP A 29 -21.67 -1.11 -1.59
C ASP A 29 -21.88 -1.87 -0.26
N ASP A 30 -21.35 -3.08 -0.15
CA ASP A 30 -21.54 -3.92 1.04
C ASP A 30 -20.60 -3.54 2.20
N VAL A 31 -19.69 -2.61 2.00
CA VAL A 31 -18.74 -2.16 3.01
C VAL A 31 -18.79 -0.64 3.19
N ASP A 32 -18.60 -0.21 4.42
CA ASP A 32 -18.34 1.19 4.74
C ASP A 32 -16.82 1.40 4.80
N ILE A 33 -16.33 2.42 4.13
CA ILE A 33 -14.90 2.69 4.01
C ILE A 33 -14.59 4.06 4.58
N ASP A 34 -13.66 4.11 5.53
CA ASP A 34 -13.11 5.33 6.09
C ASP A 34 -11.63 5.44 5.77
N ILE A 35 -11.15 6.66 5.59
CA ILE A 35 -9.73 6.95 5.37
C ILE A 35 -9.21 7.72 6.58
N VAL A 36 -8.12 7.22 7.17
CA VAL A 36 -7.47 7.86 8.32
C VAL A 36 -6.01 8.10 7.98
N TYR A 37 -5.55 9.32 8.18
CA TYR A 37 -4.14 9.65 8.00
C TYR A 37 -3.36 9.38 9.28
N PRO A 38 -2.06 8.99 9.19
CA PRO A 38 -1.24 8.70 10.38
C PRO A 38 -1.24 9.81 11.42
N SER A 39 -1.30 11.07 10.99
CA SER A 39 -1.37 12.21 11.91
C SER A 39 -2.64 12.25 12.75
N GLN A 40 -3.68 11.56 12.34
CA GLN A 40 -4.97 11.52 13.04
C GLN A 40 -5.06 10.38 14.06
N ILE A 41 -4.14 9.42 14.02
CA ILE A 41 -4.21 8.22 14.87
C ILE A 41 -4.15 8.59 16.36
N ALA A 42 -3.31 9.52 16.73
CA ALA A 42 -3.14 9.93 18.12
C ALA A 42 -4.41 10.53 18.73
N SER A 43 -5.26 11.15 17.91
CA SER A 43 -6.51 11.77 18.35
C SER A 43 -7.73 10.88 18.25
N LEU A 44 -7.56 9.65 17.72
CA LEU A 44 -8.66 8.70 17.63
C LEU A 44 -8.93 8.06 18.99
N ASP A 45 -10.20 7.90 19.29
CA ASP A 45 -10.63 6.98 20.34
C ASP A 45 -10.48 5.53 19.86
N ALA A 46 -10.81 4.56 20.72
CA ALA A 46 -10.79 3.16 20.30
C ALA A 46 -11.67 2.98 19.06
N VAL A 47 -11.08 2.43 18.00
CA VAL A 47 -11.75 2.28 16.71
C VAL A 47 -12.10 0.81 16.50
N GLU A 48 -13.34 0.56 16.11
CA GLU A 48 -13.79 -0.76 15.71
C GLU A 48 -13.96 -0.82 14.19
N ALA A 49 -13.33 -1.81 13.58
CA ALA A 49 -13.49 -2.09 12.16
C ALA A 49 -13.23 -3.58 11.92
N ASP A 50 -13.73 -4.08 10.81
CA ASP A 50 -13.48 -5.46 10.42
C ASP A 50 -12.08 -5.64 9.84
N ALA A 51 -11.54 -4.58 9.23
CA ALA A 51 -10.17 -4.58 8.73
C ALA A 51 -9.58 -3.17 8.71
N PHE A 52 -8.29 -3.09 8.99
CA PHE A 52 -7.48 -1.90 8.81
C PHE A 52 -6.46 -2.19 7.71
N LEU A 53 -6.53 -1.45 6.62
CA LEU A 53 -5.59 -1.58 5.51
C LEU A 53 -4.50 -0.52 5.65
N VAL A 54 -3.29 -0.95 5.94
CA VAL A 54 -2.15 -0.04 6.14
C VAL A 54 -1.14 -0.22 5.01
N THR A 55 -0.57 0.88 4.53
CA THR A 55 0.38 0.84 3.42
C THR A 55 1.81 0.57 3.89
N ARG A 56 2.14 0.96 5.12
CA ARG A 56 3.48 0.81 5.68
C ARG A 56 3.41 0.50 7.16
N TRP A 57 4.30 -0.37 7.62
CA TRP A 57 4.32 -0.81 9.01
C TRP A 57 4.53 0.35 9.99
N TYR A 58 5.33 1.36 9.65
CA TYR A 58 5.55 2.48 10.55
C TYR A 58 4.29 3.35 10.74
N ASN A 59 3.33 3.27 9.81
CA ASN A 59 2.07 3.98 9.97
C ASN A 59 1.16 3.37 11.03
N ILE A 60 1.47 2.18 11.52
CA ILE A 60 0.66 1.53 12.56
C ILE A 60 1.15 1.77 13.98
N GLY A 61 2.17 2.61 14.16
CA GLY A 61 2.83 2.82 15.45
C GLY A 61 1.93 3.16 16.61
N GLY A 62 0.88 3.87 16.48
CA GLY A 62 -0.11 4.11 17.54
C GLY A 62 -1.41 3.36 17.32
N LEU A 63 -1.59 2.77 16.14
CA LEU A 63 -2.86 2.16 15.74
C LEU A 63 -3.17 0.90 16.53
N THR A 64 -2.18 0.04 16.77
CA THR A 64 -2.38 -1.23 17.47
C THR A 64 -2.93 -1.05 18.88
N ASN A 65 -2.64 0.11 19.50
CA ASN A 65 -3.18 0.45 20.82
C ASN A 65 -4.60 1.02 20.76
N LYS A 66 -5.07 1.34 19.56
CA LYS A 66 -6.38 1.98 19.33
C LYS A 66 -7.42 1.02 18.75
N VAL A 67 -6.99 -0.13 18.25
CA VAL A 67 -7.90 -1.08 17.62
C VAL A 67 -8.45 -2.07 18.64
N SER A 68 -9.67 -2.54 18.40
CA SER A 68 -10.26 -3.60 19.22
C SER A 68 -9.62 -4.95 18.90
N SER A 69 -9.76 -5.91 19.82
CA SER A 69 -9.25 -7.27 19.63
C SER A 69 -9.88 -8.00 18.43
N LYS A 70 -11.04 -7.52 17.96
CA LYS A 70 -11.73 -8.11 16.80
C LYS A 70 -11.24 -7.55 15.48
N SER A 71 -10.50 -6.46 15.50
CA SER A 71 -10.03 -5.79 14.29
C SER A 71 -8.80 -6.50 13.72
N LYS A 72 -8.70 -6.46 12.39
CA LYS A 72 -7.61 -7.04 11.64
C LYS A 72 -6.78 -5.94 10.99
N VAL A 73 -5.49 -5.90 11.29
CA VAL A 73 -4.55 -5.00 10.63
C VAL A 73 -3.87 -5.77 9.49
N VAL A 74 -4.08 -5.32 8.27
CA VAL A 74 -3.54 -5.96 7.07
C VAL A 74 -2.67 -4.96 6.33
N ARG A 75 -1.42 -5.33 6.09
CA ARG A 75 -0.54 -4.52 5.24
C ARG A 75 -0.90 -4.75 3.79
N THR A 76 -1.23 -3.67 3.08
CA THR A 76 -1.42 -3.75 1.64
C THR A 76 -0.07 -3.67 0.95
N THR A 77 0.12 -4.49 -0.07
CA THR A 77 1.31 -4.47 -0.90
C THR A 77 0.91 -4.05 -2.30
N ARG A 78 1.76 -3.25 -2.92
CA ARG A 78 1.62 -2.94 -4.33
C ARG A 78 2.40 -3.95 -5.14
N THR A 79 1.87 -4.26 -6.30
CA THR A 79 2.59 -5.07 -7.28
C THR A 79 2.57 -4.35 -8.63
N ILE A 80 3.43 -4.80 -9.52
CA ILE A 80 3.48 -4.28 -10.87
C ILE A 80 2.33 -4.88 -11.69
N SER A 81 1.76 -4.10 -12.61
CA SER A 81 0.74 -4.61 -13.51
C SER A 81 1.32 -5.66 -14.48
N GLU A 82 0.46 -6.53 -15.00
CA GLU A 82 0.89 -7.54 -15.98
C GLU A 82 1.55 -6.90 -17.20
N SER A 83 0.99 -5.81 -17.71
CA SER A 83 1.57 -5.11 -18.86
C SER A 83 2.92 -4.48 -18.52
N GLY A 84 3.08 -3.93 -17.32
CA GLY A 84 4.36 -3.40 -16.83
C GLY A 84 5.40 -4.49 -16.67
N TYR A 85 5.01 -5.62 -16.13
CA TYR A 85 5.89 -6.79 -15.98
C TYR A 85 6.41 -7.26 -17.35
N LYS A 86 5.52 -7.40 -18.33
CA LYS A 86 5.90 -7.79 -19.69
C LYS A 86 6.88 -6.80 -20.33
N LYS A 87 6.68 -5.51 -20.10
CA LYS A 87 7.59 -4.46 -20.62
C LYS A 87 8.98 -4.55 -19.99
N ILE A 88 9.05 -4.74 -18.68
CA ILE A 88 10.32 -4.81 -17.96
C ILE A 88 11.10 -6.07 -18.34
N THR A 89 10.44 -7.20 -18.49
CA THR A 89 11.10 -8.45 -18.87
C THR A 89 11.68 -8.45 -20.28
N LYS A 90 11.27 -7.49 -21.12
CA LYS A 90 11.83 -7.31 -22.47
C LYS A 90 13.09 -6.45 -22.48
N ILE A 91 13.46 -5.81 -21.39
CA ILE A 91 14.67 -4.99 -21.33
C ILE A 91 15.88 -5.91 -21.39
N PRO A 92 16.86 -5.65 -22.28
CA PRO A 92 18.02 -6.51 -22.40
C PRO A 92 18.82 -6.61 -21.09
N PRO A 93 19.36 -7.80 -20.76
CA PRO A 93 20.26 -7.95 -19.61
C PRO A 93 21.44 -6.98 -19.68
N GLY A 94 21.89 -6.49 -18.54
CA GLY A 94 22.99 -5.53 -18.45
C GLY A 94 22.55 -4.07 -18.59
N THR A 95 21.27 -3.81 -18.81
CA THR A 95 20.76 -2.45 -18.90
C THR A 95 20.68 -1.82 -17.51
N ASN A 96 21.07 -0.56 -17.39
CA ASN A 96 20.85 0.25 -16.20
C ASN A 96 19.45 0.86 -16.26
N VAL A 97 18.65 0.61 -15.23
CA VAL A 97 17.27 1.11 -15.14
C VAL A 97 17.21 2.19 -14.07
N LEU A 98 16.90 3.41 -14.47
CA LEU A 98 16.72 4.50 -13.54
C LEU A 98 15.32 4.42 -12.94
N VAL A 99 15.26 4.27 -11.63
CA VAL A 99 14.00 4.23 -10.90
C VAL A 99 13.77 5.57 -10.21
N VAL A 100 12.77 6.30 -10.69
CA VAL A 100 12.45 7.64 -10.21
C VAL A 100 11.14 7.64 -9.45
N ASN A 101 11.15 8.18 -8.25
CA ASN A 101 9.93 8.35 -7.47
C ASN A 101 10.04 9.63 -6.63
N ASP A 102 8.95 9.97 -5.96
CA ASP A 102 8.82 11.22 -5.21
C ASP A 102 9.59 11.23 -3.88
N SER A 103 10.05 10.10 -3.41
CA SER A 103 10.85 10.01 -2.18
C SER A 103 11.85 8.85 -2.27
N GLU A 104 12.94 8.98 -1.53
CA GLU A 104 13.95 7.94 -1.41
C GLU A 104 13.34 6.61 -0.93
N HIS A 105 12.44 6.69 0.03
CA HIS A 105 11.78 5.53 0.59
C HIS A 105 10.89 4.81 -0.44
N SER A 106 10.11 5.56 -1.21
CA SER A 106 9.27 5.00 -2.28
C SER A 106 10.11 4.39 -3.40
N THR A 107 11.22 5.03 -3.76
CA THR A 107 12.17 4.51 -4.75
C THR A 107 12.73 3.17 -4.32
N SER A 108 13.19 3.08 -3.07
CA SER A 108 13.73 1.83 -2.52
C SER A 108 12.69 0.72 -2.50
N SER A 109 11.44 1.04 -2.16
CA SER A 109 10.35 0.06 -2.14
C SER A 109 10.05 -0.51 -3.52
N VAL A 110 10.11 0.32 -4.56
CA VAL A 110 9.92 -0.14 -5.94
C VAL A 110 11.06 -1.07 -6.36
N ILE A 111 12.31 -0.72 -6.04
CA ILE A 111 13.47 -1.55 -6.35
C ILE A 111 13.37 -2.91 -5.66
N GLU A 112 13.00 -2.94 -4.38
CA GLU A 112 12.79 -4.19 -3.66
C GLU A 112 11.72 -5.06 -4.32
N LEU A 113 10.61 -4.45 -4.76
CA LEU A 113 9.56 -5.16 -5.47
C LEU A 113 10.07 -5.80 -6.75
N LEU A 114 10.84 -5.05 -7.55
CA LEU A 114 11.42 -5.56 -8.80
C LEU A 114 12.40 -6.71 -8.56
N MET A 115 13.19 -6.63 -7.50
CA MET A 115 14.11 -7.69 -7.10
C MET A 115 13.35 -8.94 -6.63
N ASP A 116 12.28 -8.76 -5.86
CA ASP A 116 11.43 -9.86 -5.38
C ASP A 116 10.70 -10.59 -6.52
N LEU A 117 10.44 -9.90 -7.61
CA LEU A 117 9.85 -10.51 -8.81
C LEU A 117 10.86 -11.29 -9.65
N HIS A 118 12.12 -11.35 -9.22
CA HIS A 118 13.21 -12.07 -9.91
C HIS A 118 13.44 -11.61 -11.34
N ILE A 119 13.33 -10.29 -11.58
CA ILE A 119 13.68 -9.70 -12.86
C ILE A 119 15.20 -9.52 -12.89
N ASP A 120 15.89 -10.55 -13.36
CA ASP A 120 17.34 -10.64 -13.30
C ASP A 120 18.01 -9.89 -14.45
N GLY A 121 19.30 -9.60 -14.25
CA GLY A 121 20.16 -9.02 -15.27
C GLY A 121 20.08 -7.51 -15.44
N LEU A 122 19.22 -6.83 -14.68
CA LEU A 122 19.10 -5.38 -14.70
C LEU A 122 19.78 -4.76 -13.49
N THR A 123 20.36 -3.58 -13.67
CA THR A 123 20.88 -2.77 -12.58
C THR A 123 19.93 -1.63 -12.32
N TYR A 124 19.38 -1.56 -11.11
CA TYR A 124 18.43 -0.52 -10.73
C TYR A 124 19.16 0.64 -10.07
N VAL A 125 19.02 1.83 -10.63
CA VAL A 125 19.67 3.05 -10.14
C VAL A 125 18.59 3.94 -9.52
N PRO A 126 18.60 4.15 -8.19
CA PRO A 126 17.60 5.00 -7.55
C PRO A 126 17.85 6.47 -7.85
N HIS A 127 16.77 7.21 -8.04
CA HIS A 127 16.79 8.65 -8.20
C HIS A 127 15.53 9.24 -7.56
N THR A 128 15.75 10.28 -6.78
CA THR A 128 14.64 10.96 -6.10
C THR A 128 14.39 12.32 -6.75
#